data_bb68b5ca562e22a93a2f5a712d3b27b3
#
_entry.id   bb68b5ca562e22a93a2f5a712d3b27b3
#
_cell.length_a   1.000
_cell.length_b   1.000
_cell.length_c   1.000
_cell.angle_alpha   90.00
_cell.angle_beta   90.00
_cell.angle_gamma   90.00
#
_symmetry.space_group_name_H-M   'P 1'
#
loop_
_entity.id
_entity.type
_entity.pdbx_description
1 polymer ?
#
loop_
_entity_poly.entity_id
_entity_poly.type
_entity_poly.pdbx_seq_one_letter_code
_entity_poly.pdbx_strand_id
1 'polypeptide(L)'
;MAAAVGLVPGSAQAEPDIQDVQARVDRLYHEAEQASERYNDARLELSELNKDLASIKADERRQDQRLEAVRNQVQDSIVRQYEGQNLSAVGQVVVSDDPGAFLARLSTMSSFNDLQSQMFSDYGRELKALDIRHDATAKRARQVADLKAQLGKEKATIDQKVDEAKSLLDRLKAEQRERMMSSSRSEVRPPSVPASGRAAAAVNYAMAQVGDAYVYGAAGPDAYDCSGLTMASWAQAGVALPHSSSAQFSSGPQVPASALQPGDLVFYYSPISHVGMYIGNGMIVHAANPSTGVQVAGLYSMPFSGAVRPG
;
A
#
# COMPACT_ATOMS: atom_id res chain seq x y z
N MET A 1 -3.61 -31.82 74.52
CA MET A 1 -3.97 -31.60 73.11
C MET A 1 -3.10 -30.55 72.51
N ALA A 2 -2.14 -30.95 71.67
CA ALA A 2 -1.20 -30.05 70.97
C ALA A 2 -1.72 -29.87 69.57
N ALA A 3 -2.08 -28.64 69.21
CA ALA A 3 -2.53 -28.28 67.84
C ALA A 3 -1.31 -28.03 66.96
N ALA A 4 -1.05 -28.90 65.99
CA ALA A 4 -0.07 -28.69 64.94
C ALA A 4 -0.61 -27.69 63.89
N VAL A 5 -0.03 -26.50 63.85
CA VAL A 5 -0.27 -25.54 62.79
C VAL A 5 0.57 -25.97 61.57
N GLY A 6 -0.09 -26.52 60.55
CA GLY A 6 0.55 -26.85 59.28
C GLY A 6 0.87 -25.56 58.50
N LEU A 7 2.14 -25.24 58.34
CA LEU A 7 2.63 -24.26 57.37
C LEU A 7 2.39 -24.83 55.96
N VAL A 8 1.46 -24.24 55.22
CA VAL A 8 1.33 -24.47 53.77
C VAL A 8 2.49 -23.75 53.09
N PRO A 9 3.39 -24.42 52.36
CA PRO A 9 4.42 -23.72 51.61
C PRO A 9 3.71 -22.94 50.50
N GLY A 10 3.74 -21.61 50.59
CA GLY A 10 3.35 -20.74 49.50
C GLY A 10 4.24 -21.08 48.30
N SER A 11 3.65 -21.38 47.17
CA SER A 11 4.36 -21.53 45.90
C SER A 11 5.14 -20.24 45.64
N ALA A 12 6.43 -20.28 45.86
CA ALA A 12 7.34 -19.26 45.38
C ALA A 12 7.23 -19.25 43.86
N GLN A 13 6.48 -18.29 43.32
CA GLN A 13 6.53 -18.01 41.91
C GLN A 13 7.95 -17.56 41.62
N ALA A 14 8.71 -18.41 40.92
CA ALA A 14 10.04 -18.04 40.45
C ALA A 14 9.93 -16.72 39.70
N GLU A 15 10.74 -15.73 40.09
CA GLU A 15 10.80 -14.47 39.31
C GLU A 15 11.17 -14.83 37.87
N PRO A 16 10.45 -14.31 36.86
CA PRO A 16 10.74 -14.62 35.45
C PRO A 16 12.19 -14.20 35.14
N ASP A 17 12.92 -15.08 34.47
CA ASP A 17 14.28 -14.75 34.02
C ASP A 17 14.20 -13.54 33.07
N ILE A 18 15.00 -12.51 33.38
CA ILE A 18 15.02 -11.26 32.57
C ILE A 18 15.34 -11.57 31.13
N GLN A 19 16.21 -12.54 30.84
CA GLN A 19 16.58 -12.93 29.48
C GLN A 19 15.39 -13.56 28.72
N ASP A 20 14.60 -14.39 29.41
CA ASP A 20 13.39 -14.98 28.80
C ASP A 20 12.33 -13.93 28.48
N VAL A 21 12.15 -12.95 29.39
CA VAL A 21 11.22 -11.83 29.17
C VAL A 21 11.70 -10.97 28.00
N GLN A 22 12.98 -10.63 27.95
CA GLN A 22 13.58 -9.86 26.88
C GLN A 22 13.36 -10.55 25.52
N ALA A 23 13.75 -11.83 25.42
CA ALA A 23 13.59 -12.60 24.19
C ALA A 23 12.12 -12.71 23.75
N ARG A 24 11.17 -12.71 24.69
CA ARG A 24 9.75 -12.72 24.37
C ARG A 24 9.25 -11.35 23.89
N VAL A 25 9.69 -10.27 24.52
CA VAL A 25 9.37 -8.89 24.12
C VAL A 25 9.91 -8.61 22.72
N ASP A 26 11.17 -8.99 22.45
CA ASP A 26 11.80 -8.82 21.13
C ASP A 26 11.04 -9.58 20.03
N ARG A 27 10.58 -10.81 20.32
CA ARG A 27 9.73 -11.56 19.38
C ARG A 27 8.39 -10.87 19.13
N LEU A 28 7.72 -10.36 20.18
CA LEU A 28 6.44 -9.67 20.03
C LEU A 28 6.57 -8.39 19.21
N TYR A 29 7.63 -7.62 19.43
CA TYR A 29 7.91 -6.44 18.62
C TYR A 29 8.21 -6.78 17.17
N HIS A 30 8.97 -7.86 16.92
CA HIS A 30 9.22 -8.31 15.56
C HIS A 30 7.95 -8.82 14.86
N GLU A 31 7.07 -9.56 15.57
CA GLU A 31 5.76 -9.96 15.02
C GLU A 31 4.86 -8.75 14.73
N ALA A 32 4.88 -7.72 15.58
CA ALA A 32 4.17 -6.47 15.35
C ALA A 32 4.75 -5.70 14.15
N GLU A 33 6.09 -5.72 13.98
CA GLU A 33 6.75 -5.11 12.83
C GLU A 33 6.39 -5.80 11.51
N GLN A 34 6.38 -7.13 11.49
CA GLN A 34 5.91 -7.88 10.32
C GLN A 34 4.46 -7.54 9.95
N ALA A 35 3.59 -7.40 10.96
CA ALA A 35 2.21 -6.97 10.74
C ALA A 35 2.14 -5.52 10.24
N SER A 36 2.99 -4.64 10.76
CA SER A 36 3.10 -3.23 10.32
C SER A 36 3.56 -3.13 8.87
N GLU A 37 4.53 -3.91 8.46
CA GLU A 37 4.99 -3.92 7.08
C GLU A 37 3.92 -4.47 6.12
N ARG A 38 3.19 -5.55 6.49
CA ARG A 38 2.02 -5.99 5.70
C ARG A 38 0.92 -4.93 5.65
N TYR A 39 0.71 -4.17 6.72
CA TYR A 39 -0.20 -3.03 6.74
C TYR A 39 0.26 -1.93 5.78
N ASN A 40 1.55 -1.59 5.78
CA ASN A 40 2.13 -0.60 4.88
C ASN A 40 2.01 -1.02 3.42
N ASP A 41 2.33 -2.29 3.08
CA ASP A 41 2.14 -2.86 1.74
C ASP A 41 0.68 -2.75 1.29
N ALA A 42 -0.25 -3.19 2.13
CA ALA A 42 -1.68 -3.13 1.83
C ALA A 42 -2.19 -1.68 1.67
N ARG A 43 -1.61 -0.70 2.39
CA ARG A 43 -1.94 0.73 2.19
C ARG A 43 -1.48 1.25 0.83
N LEU A 44 -0.30 0.86 0.38
CA LEU A 44 0.21 1.22 -0.95
C LEU A 44 -0.71 0.63 -2.02
N GLU A 45 -1.02 -0.67 -1.95
CA GLU A 45 -1.94 -1.33 -2.87
C GLU A 45 -3.33 -0.70 -2.86
N LEU A 46 -3.87 -0.37 -1.68
CA LEU A 46 -5.16 0.31 -1.56
C LEU A 46 -5.18 1.68 -2.24
N SER A 47 -4.07 2.42 -2.15
CA SER A 47 -3.94 3.72 -2.83
C SER A 47 -4.02 3.56 -4.33
N GLU A 48 -3.35 2.56 -4.90
CA GLU A 48 -3.38 2.25 -6.33
C GLU A 48 -4.76 1.78 -6.79
N LEU A 49 -5.35 0.83 -6.05
CA LEU A 49 -6.69 0.32 -6.34
C LEU A 49 -7.76 1.42 -6.32
N ASN A 50 -7.64 2.39 -5.42
CA ASN A 50 -8.57 3.52 -5.39
C ASN A 50 -8.42 4.44 -6.60
N LYS A 51 -7.19 4.68 -7.08
CA LYS A 51 -6.94 5.45 -8.31
C LYS A 51 -7.55 4.74 -9.52
N ASP A 52 -7.31 3.44 -9.64
CA ASP A 52 -7.87 2.60 -10.70
C ASP A 52 -9.40 2.61 -10.66
N LEU A 53 -10.00 2.42 -9.49
CA LEU A 53 -11.45 2.45 -9.31
C LEU A 53 -12.04 3.80 -9.73
N ALA A 54 -11.39 4.90 -9.39
CA ALA A 54 -11.82 6.24 -9.80
C ALA A 54 -11.76 6.41 -11.33
N SER A 55 -10.71 5.89 -11.98
CA SER A 55 -10.56 5.90 -13.43
C SER A 55 -11.65 5.07 -14.12
N ILE A 56 -11.89 3.83 -13.67
CA ILE A 56 -12.93 2.96 -14.23
C ILE A 56 -14.33 3.57 -14.07
N LYS A 57 -14.63 4.16 -12.90
CA LYS A 57 -15.91 4.88 -12.68
C LYS A 57 -16.08 6.10 -13.58
N ALA A 58 -14.99 6.78 -13.92
CA ALA A 58 -15.04 7.89 -14.87
C ALA A 58 -15.30 7.39 -16.31
N ASP A 59 -14.73 6.24 -16.68
CA ASP A 59 -14.99 5.59 -17.98
C ASP A 59 -16.44 5.10 -18.07
N GLU A 60 -16.96 4.48 -17.02
CA GLU A 60 -18.34 4.04 -16.93
C GLU A 60 -19.33 5.20 -17.17
N ARG A 61 -19.12 6.33 -16.47
CA ARG A 61 -19.96 7.54 -16.69
C ARG A 61 -19.88 8.09 -18.12
N ARG A 62 -18.69 8.07 -18.74
CA ARG A 62 -18.56 8.48 -20.15
C ARG A 62 -19.30 7.53 -21.07
N GLN A 63 -19.31 6.25 -20.75
CA GLN A 63 -20.04 5.23 -21.50
C GLN A 63 -21.55 5.39 -21.38
N ASP A 64 -22.05 5.66 -20.15
CA ASP A 64 -23.48 5.98 -19.93
C ASP A 64 -23.94 7.15 -20.78
N GLN A 65 -23.16 8.25 -20.80
CA GLN A 65 -23.49 9.43 -21.62
C GLN A 65 -23.53 9.11 -23.11
N ARG A 66 -22.61 8.27 -23.61
CA ARG A 66 -22.62 7.83 -25.02
C ARG A 66 -23.84 6.98 -25.33
N LEU A 67 -24.16 6.04 -24.46
CA LEU A 67 -25.32 5.17 -24.58
C LEU A 67 -26.62 6.01 -24.63
N GLU A 68 -26.74 7.01 -23.76
CA GLU A 68 -27.89 7.90 -23.72
C GLU A 68 -28.02 8.71 -25.04
N ALA A 69 -26.92 9.21 -25.57
CA ALA A 69 -26.91 9.91 -26.86
C ALA A 69 -27.38 9.00 -28.02
N VAL A 70 -26.86 7.78 -28.10
CA VAL A 70 -27.25 6.79 -29.11
C VAL A 70 -28.73 6.38 -28.93
N ARG A 71 -29.16 6.18 -27.68
CA ARG A 71 -30.56 5.87 -27.35
C ARG A 71 -31.52 6.95 -27.87
N ASN A 72 -31.17 8.22 -27.62
CA ASN A 72 -31.99 9.34 -28.09
C ASN A 72 -32.07 9.38 -29.62
N GLN A 73 -30.95 9.14 -30.31
CA GLN A 73 -30.95 9.04 -31.80
C GLN A 73 -31.85 7.92 -32.31
N VAL A 74 -31.79 6.74 -31.65
CA VAL A 74 -32.66 5.59 -31.98
C VAL A 74 -34.14 5.95 -31.77
N GLN A 75 -34.47 6.57 -30.61
CA GLN A 75 -35.83 7.00 -30.31
C GLN A 75 -36.36 8.00 -31.34
N ASP A 76 -35.57 9.02 -31.67
CA ASP A 76 -35.93 10.02 -32.67
C ASP A 76 -36.16 9.39 -34.07
N SER A 77 -35.36 8.39 -34.43
CA SER A 77 -35.50 7.63 -35.65
C SER A 77 -36.82 6.84 -35.68
N ILE A 78 -37.18 6.18 -34.60
CA ILE A 78 -38.43 5.42 -34.47
C ILE A 78 -39.66 6.35 -34.52
N VAL A 79 -39.60 7.49 -33.83
CA VAL A 79 -40.72 8.47 -33.82
C VAL A 79 -40.94 9.01 -35.22
N ARG A 80 -39.90 9.45 -35.94
CA ARG A 80 -40.02 9.92 -37.31
C ARG A 80 -40.58 8.86 -38.25
N GLN A 81 -40.25 7.60 -38.06
CA GLN A 81 -40.80 6.49 -38.82
C GLN A 81 -42.30 6.29 -38.54
N TYR A 82 -42.71 6.39 -37.27
CA TYR A 82 -44.11 6.25 -36.86
C TYR A 82 -44.99 7.41 -37.32
N GLU A 83 -44.47 8.64 -37.31
CA GLU A 83 -45.17 9.85 -37.80
C GLU A 83 -45.38 9.88 -39.32
N GLY A 84 -45.00 8.83 -40.03
CA GLY A 84 -45.32 8.66 -41.45
C GLY A 84 -44.49 9.49 -42.43
N GLN A 85 -43.40 10.15 -41.96
CA GLN A 85 -42.50 10.93 -42.83
C GLN A 85 -41.84 10.07 -43.91
N ASN A 86 -41.71 8.76 -43.69
CA ASN A 86 -41.17 7.82 -44.69
C ASN A 86 -42.26 7.16 -45.55
N LEU A 87 -43.51 7.10 -45.10
CA LEU A 87 -44.61 6.55 -45.87
C LEU A 87 -44.97 7.46 -47.08
N SER A 88 -44.82 8.78 -46.96
CA SER A 88 -44.99 9.71 -48.08
C SER A 88 -43.90 9.52 -49.15
N ALA A 89 -42.68 9.18 -48.78
CA ALA A 89 -41.57 8.88 -49.71
C ALA A 89 -41.82 7.57 -50.48
N VAL A 90 -42.31 6.51 -49.77
CA VAL A 90 -42.68 5.23 -50.40
C VAL A 90 -43.85 5.42 -51.39
N GLY A 91 -44.89 6.18 -51.01
CA GLY A 91 -46.00 6.50 -51.89
C GLY A 91 -45.56 7.26 -53.11
N GLN A 92 -44.64 8.20 -53.00
CA GLN A 92 -44.09 8.95 -54.15
C GLN A 92 -43.18 8.10 -55.06
N VAL A 93 -42.50 7.07 -54.50
CA VAL A 93 -41.69 6.15 -55.30
C VAL A 93 -42.54 5.27 -56.22
N VAL A 94 -43.71 4.82 -55.74
CA VAL A 94 -44.63 3.95 -56.52
C VAL A 94 -45.30 4.67 -57.68
N VAL A 95 -45.42 6.01 -57.69
CA VAL A 95 -46.09 6.81 -58.66
C VAL A 95 -45.11 7.55 -59.60
N SER A 96 -43.85 7.23 -59.67
CA SER A 96 -42.86 7.92 -60.49
C SER A 96 -42.79 7.30 -61.88
N ASP A 97 -43.05 8.09 -62.88
CA ASP A 97 -42.94 7.76 -64.34
C ASP A 97 -41.48 7.82 -64.84
N ASP A 98 -40.51 8.28 -64.01
CA ASP A 98 -39.08 8.37 -64.33
C ASP A 98 -38.28 7.24 -63.66
N PRO A 99 -37.75 6.27 -64.47
CA PRO A 99 -36.95 5.16 -63.93
C PRO A 99 -35.69 5.60 -63.22
N GLY A 100 -35.04 6.70 -63.58
CA GLY A 100 -33.84 7.25 -62.95
C GLY A 100 -34.15 7.82 -61.58
N ALA A 101 -35.22 8.59 -61.46
CA ALA A 101 -35.70 9.11 -60.16
C ALA A 101 -36.16 7.99 -59.24
N PHE A 102 -36.76 6.92 -59.75
CA PHE A 102 -37.16 5.74 -59.03
C PHE A 102 -35.92 5.04 -58.39
N LEU A 103 -34.90 4.76 -59.22
CA LEU A 103 -33.66 4.08 -58.72
C LEU A 103 -32.90 4.95 -57.71
N ALA A 104 -32.84 6.28 -57.92
CA ALA A 104 -32.19 7.18 -56.94
C ALA A 104 -32.91 7.17 -55.59
N ARG A 105 -34.26 7.16 -55.57
CA ARG A 105 -35.05 7.07 -54.33
C ARG A 105 -34.94 5.71 -53.65
N LEU A 106 -34.89 4.62 -54.45
CA LEU A 106 -34.65 3.27 -53.93
C LEU A 106 -33.29 3.15 -53.27
N SER A 107 -32.24 3.72 -53.86
CA SER A 107 -30.89 3.81 -53.28
C SER A 107 -30.89 4.61 -51.98
N THR A 108 -31.59 5.73 -51.90
CA THR A 108 -31.73 6.54 -50.71
C THR A 108 -32.42 5.76 -49.57
N MET A 109 -33.47 4.98 -49.93
CA MET A 109 -34.18 4.14 -48.95
C MET A 109 -33.33 2.99 -48.46
N SER A 110 -32.52 2.35 -49.31
CA SER A 110 -31.53 1.34 -48.90
C SER A 110 -30.52 1.92 -47.94
N SER A 111 -29.95 3.09 -48.26
CA SER A 111 -28.99 3.79 -47.37
C SER A 111 -29.59 4.17 -46.02
N PHE A 112 -30.89 4.52 -45.99
CA PHE A 112 -31.61 4.79 -44.73
C PHE A 112 -31.76 3.53 -43.89
N ASN A 113 -32.12 2.38 -44.48
CA ASN A 113 -32.22 1.10 -43.75
C ASN A 113 -30.86 0.63 -43.24
N ASP A 114 -29.81 0.85 -44.02
CA ASP A 114 -28.44 0.52 -43.60
C ASP A 114 -28.00 1.37 -42.41
N LEU A 115 -28.29 2.68 -42.44
CA LEU A 115 -28.02 3.60 -41.34
C LEU A 115 -28.78 3.20 -40.05
N GLN A 116 -30.07 2.84 -40.20
CA GLN A 116 -30.87 2.37 -39.06
C GLN A 116 -30.32 1.10 -38.48
N SER A 117 -29.92 0.14 -39.31
CA SER A 117 -29.28 -1.12 -38.85
C SER A 117 -27.96 -0.86 -38.14
N GLN A 118 -27.15 0.08 -38.62
CA GLN A 118 -25.94 0.52 -37.93
C GLN A 118 -26.24 1.12 -36.55
N MET A 119 -27.24 2.00 -36.43
CA MET A 119 -27.63 2.61 -35.15
C MET A 119 -28.03 1.58 -34.11
N PHE A 120 -28.81 0.56 -34.49
CA PHE A 120 -29.14 -0.55 -33.55
C PHE A 120 -27.93 -1.39 -33.19
N SER A 121 -27.06 -1.65 -34.15
CA SER A 121 -25.78 -2.36 -33.87
C SER A 121 -24.90 -1.57 -32.94
N ASP A 122 -24.78 -0.26 -33.11
CA ASP A 122 -24.01 0.64 -32.26
C ASP A 122 -24.58 0.67 -30.84
N TYR A 123 -25.91 0.80 -30.72
CA TYR A 123 -26.59 0.74 -29.42
C TYR A 123 -26.29 -0.58 -28.66
N GLY A 124 -26.36 -1.71 -29.38
CA GLY A 124 -26.03 -3.02 -28.79
C GLY A 124 -24.57 -3.13 -28.35
N ARG A 125 -23.62 -2.54 -29.10
CA ARG A 125 -22.20 -2.49 -28.73
C ARG A 125 -21.96 -1.61 -27.51
N GLU A 126 -22.61 -0.45 -27.43
CA GLU A 126 -22.49 0.46 -26.31
C GLU A 126 -23.08 -0.13 -25.02
N LEU A 127 -24.22 -0.83 -25.11
CA LEU A 127 -24.79 -1.59 -23.98
C LEU A 127 -23.81 -2.64 -23.46
N LYS A 128 -23.24 -3.45 -24.35
CA LYS A 128 -22.27 -4.48 -23.95
C LYS A 128 -20.99 -3.87 -23.34
N ALA A 129 -20.55 -2.73 -23.88
CA ALA A 129 -19.40 -2.02 -23.36
C ALA A 129 -19.66 -1.46 -21.96
N LEU A 130 -20.87 -0.98 -21.69
CA LEU A 130 -21.28 -0.53 -20.36
C LEU A 130 -21.31 -1.68 -19.34
N ASP A 131 -21.90 -2.83 -19.71
CA ASP A 131 -21.98 -4.02 -18.86
C ASP A 131 -20.59 -4.48 -18.43
N ILE A 132 -19.63 -4.56 -19.35
CA ILE A 132 -18.21 -4.89 -19.05
C ILE A 132 -17.61 -3.89 -18.05
N ARG A 133 -17.89 -2.59 -18.19
CA ARG A 133 -17.37 -1.57 -17.27
C ARG A 133 -18.02 -1.66 -15.89
N HIS A 134 -19.30 -1.95 -15.83
CA HIS A 134 -20.05 -2.18 -14.60
C HIS A 134 -19.44 -3.36 -13.81
N ASP A 135 -19.20 -4.48 -14.48
CA ASP A 135 -18.57 -5.65 -13.89
C ASP A 135 -17.15 -5.36 -13.39
N ALA A 136 -16.35 -4.61 -14.17
CA ALA A 136 -15.02 -4.18 -13.78
C ALA A 136 -15.05 -3.28 -12.54
N THR A 137 -15.97 -2.33 -12.48
CA THR A 137 -16.17 -1.43 -11.33
C THR A 137 -16.55 -2.22 -10.08
N ALA A 138 -17.50 -3.16 -10.21
CA ALA A 138 -17.96 -4.00 -9.09
C ALA A 138 -16.82 -4.89 -8.56
N LYS A 139 -16.05 -5.51 -9.46
CA LYS A 139 -14.88 -6.33 -9.10
C LYS A 139 -13.83 -5.51 -8.34
N ARG A 140 -13.48 -4.32 -8.86
CA ARG A 140 -12.49 -3.45 -8.22
C ARG A 140 -12.97 -2.93 -6.86
N ALA A 141 -14.24 -2.58 -6.74
CA ALA A 141 -14.83 -2.16 -5.46
C ALA A 141 -14.78 -3.26 -4.39
N ARG A 142 -15.00 -4.53 -4.77
CA ARG A 142 -14.82 -5.68 -3.86
C ARG A 142 -13.37 -5.80 -3.40
N GLN A 143 -12.41 -5.74 -4.30
CA GLN A 143 -10.97 -5.78 -3.96
C GLN A 143 -10.59 -4.68 -2.96
N VAL A 144 -11.10 -3.45 -3.16
CA VAL A 144 -10.90 -2.34 -2.21
C VAL A 144 -11.50 -2.66 -0.83
N ALA A 145 -12.70 -3.28 -0.80
CA ALA A 145 -13.35 -3.65 0.46
C ALA A 145 -12.58 -4.75 1.21
N ASP A 146 -12.14 -5.78 0.49
CA ASP A 146 -11.36 -6.89 1.05
C ASP A 146 -10.03 -6.41 1.63
N LEU A 147 -9.34 -5.52 0.90
CA LEU A 147 -8.07 -4.95 1.35
C LEU A 147 -8.24 -4.04 2.58
N LYS A 148 -9.33 -3.27 2.65
CA LYS A 148 -9.68 -2.51 3.86
C LYS A 148 -9.93 -3.42 5.08
N ALA A 149 -10.58 -4.55 4.87
CA ALA A 149 -10.79 -5.54 5.93
C ALA A 149 -9.46 -6.16 6.39
N GLN A 150 -8.54 -6.43 5.45
CA GLN A 150 -7.20 -6.90 5.77
C GLN A 150 -6.42 -5.86 6.59
N LEU A 151 -6.44 -4.58 6.19
CA LEU A 151 -5.83 -3.49 6.96
C LEU A 151 -6.31 -3.45 8.41
N GLY A 152 -7.62 -3.64 8.63
CA GLY A 152 -8.18 -3.71 9.98
C GLY A 152 -7.62 -4.87 10.81
N LYS A 153 -7.42 -6.04 10.20
CA LYS A 153 -6.84 -7.21 10.86
C LYS A 153 -5.36 -7.00 11.21
N GLU A 154 -4.56 -6.47 10.29
CA GLU A 154 -3.14 -6.21 10.55
C GLU A 154 -2.98 -5.19 11.67
N LYS A 155 -3.78 -4.10 11.66
CA LYS A 155 -3.76 -3.12 12.75
C LYS A 155 -4.11 -3.76 14.11
N ALA A 156 -5.14 -4.59 14.18
CA ALA A 156 -5.51 -5.29 15.41
C ALA A 156 -4.37 -6.21 15.89
N THR A 157 -3.66 -6.86 14.97
CA THR A 157 -2.49 -7.70 15.30
C THR A 157 -1.36 -6.87 15.88
N ILE A 158 -1.05 -5.71 15.30
CA ILE A 158 -0.04 -4.78 15.82
C ILE A 158 -0.39 -4.37 17.25
N ASP A 159 -1.61 -3.86 17.46
CA ASP A 159 -2.08 -3.38 18.76
C ASP A 159 -1.98 -4.51 19.82
N GLN A 160 -2.44 -5.71 19.49
CA GLN A 160 -2.36 -6.88 20.38
C GLN A 160 -0.93 -7.22 20.78
N LYS A 161 -0.01 -7.28 19.82
CA LYS A 161 1.39 -7.64 20.08
C LYS A 161 2.11 -6.60 20.93
N VAL A 162 1.84 -5.34 20.67
CA VAL A 162 2.37 -4.21 21.45
C VAL A 162 1.86 -4.24 22.89
N ASP A 163 0.57 -4.48 23.08
CA ASP A 163 -0.04 -4.53 24.42
C ASP A 163 0.45 -5.75 25.22
N GLU A 164 0.65 -6.89 24.56
CA GLU A 164 1.26 -8.08 25.20
C GLU A 164 2.70 -7.78 25.64
N ALA A 165 3.50 -7.14 24.78
CA ALA A 165 4.87 -6.75 25.11
C ALA A 165 4.92 -5.77 26.30
N LYS A 166 4.07 -4.73 26.28
CA LYS A 166 3.96 -3.77 27.40
C LYS A 166 3.59 -4.47 28.70
N SER A 167 2.60 -5.38 28.65
CA SER A 167 2.17 -6.15 29.84
C SER A 167 3.29 -7.00 30.42
N LEU A 168 4.20 -7.52 29.60
CA LEU A 168 5.40 -8.23 30.06
C LEU A 168 6.39 -7.29 30.75
N LEU A 169 6.66 -6.12 30.13
CA LEU A 169 7.54 -5.10 30.68
C LEU A 169 7.02 -4.53 32.00
N ASP A 170 5.71 -4.35 32.13
CA ASP A 170 5.10 -3.79 33.34
C ASP A 170 5.14 -4.73 34.53
N ARG A 171 5.30 -6.05 34.31
CA ARG A 171 5.51 -7.04 35.37
C ARG A 171 6.93 -7.05 35.91
N LEU A 172 7.90 -6.48 35.21
CA LEU A 172 9.27 -6.36 35.68
C LEU A 172 9.38 -5.25 36.73
N LYS A 173 10.21 -5.48 37.75
CA LYS A 173 10.61 -4.43 38.69
C LYS A 173 11.34 -3.31 37.91
N ALA A 174 11.25 -2.07 38.39
CA ALA A 174 11.83 -0.91 37.70
C ALA A 174 13.33 -1.10 37.38
N GLU A 175 14.11 -1.65 38.35
CA GLU A 175 15.52 -1.94 38.15
C GLU A 175 15.79 -3.00 37.06
N GLN A 176 14.96 -4.03 36.97
CA GLN A 176 15.06 -5.07 35.94
C GLN A 176 14.76 -4.51 34.56
N ARG A 177 13.73 -3.64 34.46
CA ARG A 177 13.34 -2.93 33.23
C ARG A 177 14.48 -2.02 32.77
N GLU A 178 15.11 -1.27 33.65
CA GLU A 178 16.21 -0.37 33.31
C GLU A 178 17.45 -1.13 32.82
N ARG A 179 17.79 -2.24 33.43
CA ARG A 179 18.90 -3.13 32.97
C ARG A 179 18.61 -3.68 31.56
N MET A 180 17.39 -4.11 31.30
CA MET A 180 16.97 -4.62 30.00
C MET A 180 17.08 -3.54 28.92
N MET A 181 16.57 -2.32 29.18
CA MET A 181 16.63 -1.20 28.23
C MET A 181 18.05 -0.67 28.01
N SER A 182 18.90 -0.66 29.03
CA SER A 182 20.30 -0.22 28.91
C SER A 182 21.16 -1.19 28.10
N SER A 183 20.90 -2.50 28.20
CA SER A 183 21.60 -3.50 27.39
C SER A 183 21.21 -3.44 25.92
N SER A 184 20.01 -2.96 25.62
CA SER A 184 19.51 -2.79 24.24
C SER A 184 19.98 -1.47 23.58
N ARG A 185 20.40 -0.47 24.37
CA ARG A 185 20.98 0.78 23.89
C ARG A 185 22.50 0.66 23.84
N SER A 186 23.03 0.18 22.72
CA SER A 186 24.48 0.27 22.49
C SER A 186 24.86 1.74 22.33
N GLU A 187 25.70 2.27 23.23
CA GLU A 187 26.33 3.59 23.05
C GLU A 187 27.35 3.54 21.91
N VAL A 188 26.86 3.49 20.67
CA VAL A 188 27.72 3.62 19.51
C VAL A 188 27.77 5.09 19.14
N ARG A 189 28.90 5.73 19.43
CA ARG A 189 29.16 7.10 18.96
C ARG A 189 29.09 7.10 17.44
N PRO A 190 28.22 7.93 16.80
CA PRO A 190 28.09 7.94 15.36
C PRO A 190 29.43 8.25 14.70
N PRO A 191 29.89 7.46 13.72
CA PRO A 191 31.05 7.80 12.95
C PRO A 191 30.74 9.04 12.12
N SER A 192 31.67 9.99 12.04
CA SER A 192 31.61 11.07 11.06
C SER A 192 31.89 10.46 9.67
N VAL A 193 30.84 10.20 8.90
CA VAL A 193 31.00 9.55 7.60
C VAL A 193 30.90 10.61 6.50
N PRO A 194 31.89 10.72 5.61
CA PRO A 194 31.77 11.56 4.43
C PRO A 194 30.84 10.90 3.42
N ALA A 195 29.55 11.22 3.51
CA ALA A 195 28.63 11.03 2.41
C ALA A 195 28.66 12.28 1.52
N SER A 196 28.44 12.14 0.22
CA SER A 196 28.40 13.25 -0.71
C SER A 196 27.07 13.33 -1.43
N GLY A 197 26.66 14.53 -1.85
CA GLY A 197 25.45 14.74 -2.63
C GLY A 197 24.15 14.38 -1.86
N ARG A 198 23.20 13.75 -2.55
CA ARG A 198 21.87 13.39 -2.02
C ARG A 198 21.96 12.42 -0.86
N ALA A 199 22.84 11.43 -0.91
CA ALA A 199 23.03 10.46 0.16
C ALA A 199 23.47 11.15 1.48
N ALA A 200 24.27 12.22 1.42
CA ALA A 200 24.63 12.98 2.61
C ALA A 200 23.44 13.63 3.29
N ALA A 201 22.50 14.20 2.52
CA ALA A 201 21.29 14.80 3.08
C ALA A 201 20.43 13.74 3.77
N ALA A 202 20.25 12.57 3.15
CA ALA A 202 19.49 11.45 3.72
C ALA A 202 20.12 10.92 5.01
N VAL A 203 21.43 10.66 5.01
CA VAL A 203 22.16 10.18 6.19
C VAL A 203 22.11 11.20 7.33
N ASN A 204 22.36 12.49 7.03
CA ASN A 204 22.33 13.54 8.06
C ASN A 204 20.94 13.66 8.70
N TYR A 205 19.89 13.58 7.89
CA TYR A 205 18.54 13.58 8.43
C TYR A 205 18.27 12.39 9.32
N ALA A 206 18.56 11.17 8.85
CA ALA A 206 18.37 9.94 9.64
C ALA A 206 19.15 9.98 10.96
N MET A 207 20.38 10.45 10.94
CA MET A 207 21.23 10.59 12.14
C MET A 207 20.70 11.63 13.12
N ALA A 208 20.06 12.69 12.63
CA ALA A 208 19.45 13.70 13.48
C ALA A 208 18.21 13.18 14.24
N GLN A 209 17.60 12.07 13.79
CA GLN A 209 16.46 11.43 14.47
C GLN A 209 16.88 10.38 15.52
N VAL A 210 18.17 10.15 15.72
CA VAL A 210 18.65 9.19 16.76
C VAL A 210 18.17 9.62 18.13
N GLY A 211 17.43 8.74 18.80
CA GLY A 211 16.77 8.96 20.06
C GLY A 211 15.26 9.22 19.96
N ASP A 212 14.74 9.44 18.77
CA ASP A 212 13.30 9.60 18.54
C ASP A 212 12.57 8.27 18.79
N ALA A 213 11.28 8.39 19.10
CA ALA A 213 10.44 7.25 19.41
C ALA A 213 10.18 6.37 18.18
N TYR A 214 10.02 5.07 18.41
CA TYR A 214 9.46 4.15 17.42
C TYR A 214 7.94 4.07 17.56
N VAL A 215 7.22 4.28 16.46
CA VAL A 215 5.78 4.05 16.38
C VAL A 215 5.46 3.36 15.06
N TYR A 216 4.76 2.22 15.11
CA TYR A 216 4.36 1.47 13.93
C TYR A 216 3.53 2.33 12.98
N GLY A 217 3.91 2.36 11.69
CA GLY A 217 3.27 3.17 10.64
C GLY A 217 3.59 4.67 10.68
N ALA A 218 4.51 5.12 11.53
CA ALA A 218 4.92 6.53 11.62
C ALA A 218 6.07 6.86 10.67
N ALA A 219 6.05 8.09 10.11
CA ALA A 219 7.07 8.60 9.19
C ALA A 219 7.52 10.04 9.56
N GLY A 220 7.51 10.35 10.85
CA GLY A 220 7.95 11.62 11.41
C GLY A 220 6.83 12.66 11.61
N PRO A 221 7.17 13.87 12.14
CA PRO A 221 8.53 14.26 12.54
C PRO A 221 8.99 13.71 13.91
N ASP A 222 8.05 13.34 14.81
CA ASP A 222 8.36 13.05 16.22
C ASP A 222 8.57 11.54 16.51
N ALA A 223 8.23 10.67 15.55
CA ALA A 223 8.35 9.23 15.66
C ALA A 223 8.44 8.58 14.29
N TYR A 224 9.07 7.42 14.22
CA TYR A 224 9.29 6.70 12.97
C TYR A 224 9.09 5.19 13.17
N ASP A 225 8.63 4.48 12.14
CA ASP A 225 8.96 3.07 11.97
C ASP A 225 10.17 2.91 11.05
N CYS A 226 10.62 1.68 10.80
CA CYS A 226 11.84 1.41 10.04
C CYS A 226 11.79 1.98 8.61
N SER A 227 10.73 1.70 7.86
CA SER A 227 10.55 2.17 6.49
C SER A 227 10.14 3.65 6.41
N GLY A 228 9.48 4.18 7.44
CA GLY A 228 9.14 5.60 7.55
C GLY A 228 10.37 6.49 7.77
N LEU A 229 11.34 6.05 8.59
CA LEU A 229 12.60 6.76 8.77
C LEU A 229 13.38 6.87 7.45
N THR A 230 13.55 5.77 6.74
CA THR A 230 14.28 5.76 5.46
C THR A 230 13.54 6.56 4.39
N MET A 231 12.20 6.48 4.33
CA MET A 231 11.37 7.29 3.44
C MET A 231 11.53 8.79 3.73
N ALA A 232 11.40 9.21 4.98
CA ALA A 232 11.52 10.61 5.38
C ALA A 232 12.94 11.15 5.10
N SER A 233 13.95 10.34 5.34
CA SER A 233 15.36 10.69 5.13
C SER A 233 15.67 10.91 3.64
N TRP A 234 15.26 10.03 2.76
CA TRP A 234 15.48 10.18 1.33
C TRP A 234 14.60 11.26 0.70
N ALA A 235 13.44 11.57 1.30
CA ALA A 235 12.63 12.72 0.88
C ALA A 235 13.39 14.04 1.03
N GLN A 236 14.26 14.19 2.04
CA GLN A 236 15.15 15.37 2.20
C GLN A 236 16.19 15.47 1.06
N ALA A 237 16.48 14.36 0.43
CA ALA A 237 17.37 14.29 -0.74
C ALA A 237 16.61 14.40 -2.08
N GLY A 238 15.29 14.63 -2.05
CA GLY A 238 14.43 14.71 -3.23
C GLY A 238 14.13 13.36 -3.87
N VAL A 239 14.32 12.25 -3.15
CA VAL A 239 14.01 10.89 -3.61
C VAL A 239 12.77 10.39 -2.86
N ALA A 240 11.71 10.10 -3.60
CA ALA A 240 10.48 9.52 -3.03
C ALA A 240 10.63 8.01 -2.88
N LEU A 241 10.47 7.50 -1.67
CA LEU A 241 10.42 6.09 -1.36
C LEU A 241 9.01 5.71 -0.88
N PRO A 242 8.55 4.48 -1.16
CA PRO A 242 7.31 3.98 -0.56
C PRO A 242 7.47 3.74 0.94
N HIS A 243 6.39 3.86 1.71
CA HIS A 243 6.38 3.52 3.15
C HIS A 243 6.14 2.02 3.33
N SER A 244 7.13 1.22 2.97
CA SER A 244 7.17 -0.23 3.13
C SER A 244 8.60 -0.71 2.85
N SER A 245 9.16 -1.56 3.72
CA SER A 245 10.49 -2.11 3.55
C SER A 245 10.57 -3.04 2.33
N SER A 246 9.55 -3.87 2.09
CA SER A 246 9.48 -4.75 0.93
C SER A 246 9.44 -3.98 -0.39
N ALA A 247 8.67 -2.89 -0.46
CA ALA A 247 8.58 -2.03 -1.63
C ALA A 247 9.86 -1.20 -1.84
N GLN A 248 10.51 -0.75 -0.75
CA GLN A 248 11.80 -0.06 -0.83
C GLN A 248 12.92 -0.96 -1.36
N PHE A 249 12.84 -2.28 -1.12
CA PHE A 249 13.81 -3.23 -1.68
C PHE A 249 13.83 -3.26 -3.22
N SER A 250 12.78 -2.77 -3.85
CA SER A 250 12.68 -2.61 -5.30
C SER A 250 12.89 -1.16 -5.77
N SER A 251 13.31 -0.25 -4.89
CA SER A 251 13.40 1.19 -5.18
C SER A 251 14.78 1.64 -5.71
N GLY A 252 15.63 0.70 -6.13
CA GLY A 252 16.94 1.00 -6.68
C GLY A 252 17.71 -0.25 -7.10
N PRO A 253 18.90 -0.08 -7.67
CA PRO A 253 19.76 -1.20 -8.01
C PRO A 253 20.25 -1.93 -6.74
N GLN A 254 20.32 -3.25 -6.83
CA GLN A 254 20.86 -4.11 -5.78
C GLN A 254 22.36 -3.83 -5.58
N VAL A 255 22.77 -3.78 -4.33
CA VAL A 255 24.17 -3.50 -3.95
C VAL A 255 24.69 -4.70 -3.12
N PRO A 256 25.82 -5.32 -3.51
CA PRO A 256 26.45 -6.34 -2.68
C PRO A 256 27.00 -5.72 -1.39
N ALA A 257 26.98 -6.49 -0.29
CA ALA A 257 27.43 -6.02 1.03
C ALA A 257 28.85 -5.43 1.03
N SER A 258 29.73 -5.92 0.14
CA SER A 258 31.11 -5.40 -0.01
C SER A 258 31.21 -4.05 -0.70
N ALA A 259 30.14 -3.57 -1.36
CA ALA A 259 30.10 -2.31 -2.10
C ALA A 259 29.14 -1.27 -1.48
N LEU A 260 28.73 -1.49 -0.22
CA LEU A 260 27.87 -0.58 0.51
C LEU A 260 28.51 0.80 0.69
N GLN A 261 27.70 1.83 0.44
CA GLN A 261 28.04 3.24 0.64
C GLN A 261 27.02 3.90 1.57
N PRO A 262 27.41 4.94 2.31
CA PRO A 262 26.47 5.69 3.15
C PRO A 262 25.27 6.18 2.33
N GLY A 263 24.06 5.93 2.88
CA GLY A 263 22.78 6.17 2.23
C GLY A 263 22.14 4.91 1.63
N ASP A 264 22.91 3.84 1.35
CA ASP A 264 22.32 2.59 0.89
C ASP A 264 21.32 2.05 1.93
N LEU A 265 20.19 1.50 1.46
CA LEU A 265 19.20 0.85 2.30
C LEU A 265 19.58 -0.62 2.47
N VAL A 266 19.55 -1.07 3.69
CA VAL A 266 19.89 -2.45 4.08
C VAL A 266 18.65 -3.12 4.65
N PHE A 267 18.34 -4.31 4.14
CA PHE A 267 17.11 -5.03 4.44
C PHE A 267 17.39 -6.31 5.22
N TYR A 268 16.44 -6.65 6.09
CA TYR A 268 16.59 -7.74 7.03
C TYR A 268 15.36 -8.65 7.02
N TYR A 269 15.61 -9.91 7.42
CA TYR A 269 14.66 -11.01 7.51
C TYR A 269 14.15 -11.54 6.15
N SER A 270 13.54 -12.72 6.18
CA SER A 270 12.86 -13.34 5.01
C SER A 270 11.55 -13.97 5.49
N PRO A 271 10.39 -13.42 5.09
CA PRO A 271 10.21 -12.24 4.21
C PRO A 271 10.79 -10.97 4.84
N ILE A 272 11.14 -9.98 3.98
CA ILE A 272 11.65 -8.68 4.41
C ILE A 272 10.60 -8.00 5.29
N SER A 273 11.02 -7.58 6.49
CA SER A 273 10.16 -6.89 7.46
C SER A 273 10.87 -5.75 8.18
N HIS A 274 12.15 -5.49 7.84
CA HIS A 274 12.90 -4.40 8.44
C HIS A 274 13.89 -3.77 7.46
N VAL A 275 14.15 -2.48 7.63
CA VAL A 275 15.10 -1.70 6.84
C VAL A 275 15.88 -0.72 7.72
N GLY A 276 17.14 -0.56 7.42
CA GLY A 276 18.00 0.48 7.98
C GLY A 276 18.78 1.19 6.87
N MET A 277 19.38 2.32 7.19
CA MET A 277 20.24 3.06 6.27
C MET A 277 21.70 2.84 6.66
N TYR A 278 22.52 2.40 5.72
CA TYR A 278 23.95 2.25 5.94
C TYR A 278 24.62 3.62 6.12
N ILE A 279 25.43 3.76 7.17
CA ILE A 279 26.12 5.01 7.51
C ILE A 279 27.65 4.90 7.43
N GLY A 280 28.17 3.78 6.90
CA GLY A 280 29.62 3.51 6.84
C GLY A 280 30.12 2.71 8.02
N ASN A 281 31.38 2.24 7.90
CA ASN A 281 32.11 1.50 8.97
C ASN A 281 31.35 0.29 9.52
N GLY A 282 30.55 -0.41 8.70
CA GLY A 282 29.76 -1.56 9.12
C GLY A 282 28.60 -1.20 10.05
N MET A 283 28.09 0.04 10.00
CA MET A 283 27.00 0.53 10.85
C MET A 283 25.80 0.97 10.02
N ILE A 284 24.63 0.86 10.64
CA ILE A 284 23.35 1.37 10.13
C ILE A 284 22.71 2.32 11.13
N VAL A 285 21.88 3.23 10.66
CA VAL A 285 20.88 3.92 11.46
C VAL A 285 19.51 3.36 11.10
N HIS A 286 18.69 3.05 12.09
CA HIS A 286 17.35 2.48 11.91
C HIS A 286 16.42 2.84 13.06
N ALA A 287 15.12 2.89 12.81
CA ALA A 287 14.13 2.84 13.87
C ALA A 287 13.92 1.37 14.25
N ALA A 288 14.36 1.01 15.46
CA ALA A 288 14.53 -0.39 15.84
C ALA A 288 13.24 -1.03 16.39
N ASN A 289 12.70 -0.51 17.48
CA ASN A 289 11.48 -1.00 18.13
C ASN A 289 10.98 0.01 19.17
N PRO A 290 9.77 -0.17 19.74
CA PRO A 290 9.20 0.76 20.73
C PRO A 290 10.01 0.96 22.01
N SER A 291 10.90 0.04 22.39
CA SER A 291 11.74 0.17 23.58
C SER A 291 12.99 1.02 23.37
N THR A 292 13.52 1.04 22.15
CA THR A 292 14.82 1.67 21.84
C THR A 292 14.70 2.88 20.92
N GLY A 293 13.63 2.97 20.11
CA GLY A 293 13.46 4.06 19.17
C GLY A 293 14.43 4.01 17.98
N VAL A 294 14.80 5.18 17.48
CA VAL A 294 15.80 5.35 16.43
C VAL A 294 17.20 5.24 17.03
N GLN A 295 18.01 4.35 16.47
CA GLN A 295 19.37 4.10 16.99
C GLN A 295 20.35 3.74 15.89
N VAL A 296 21.64 3.72 16.26
CA VAL A 296 22.73 3.17 15.43
C VAL A 296 23.03 1.74 15.89
N ALA A 297 23.19 0.83 14.91
CA ALA A 297 23.49 -0.58 15.18
C ALA A 297 24.51 -1.12 14.16
N GLY A 298 25.06 -2.30 14.45
CA GLY A 298 25.93 -2.99 13.50
C GLY A 298 25.16 -3.51 12.29
N LEU A 299 25.79 -3.50 11.13
CA LEU A 299 25.23 -3.99 9.86
C LEU A 299 24.62 -5.41 9.96
N TYR A 300 25.24 -6.27 10.75
CA TYR A 300 24.83 -7.67 10.91
C TYR A 300 24.18 -7.94 12.28
N SER A 301 23.61 -6.92 12.92
CA SER A 301 22.86 -7.10 14.17
C SER A 301 21.55 -7.87 14.00
N MET A 302 21.08 -7.99 12.76
CA MET A 302 19.89 -8.73 12.34
C MET A 302 20.20 -9.59 11.10
N PRO A 303 19.36 -10.60 10.77
CA PRO A 303 19.54 -11.44 9.57
C PRO A 303 19.49 -10.63 8.27
N PHE A 304 20.65 -10.37 7.66
CA PHE A 304 20.79 -9.59 6.44
C PHE A 304 20.16 -10.29 5.23
N SER A 305 19.36 -9.58 4.45
CA SER A 305 18.66 -10.09 3.25
C SER A 305 19.14 -9.46 1.94
N GLY A 306 19.65 -8.25 1.99
CA GLY A 306 20.14 -7.54 0.80
C GLY A 306 20.25 -6.04 1.03
N ALA A 307 20.66 -5.33 -0.01
CA ALA A 307 20.72 -3.87 0.01
C ALA A 307 20.42 -3.26 -1.35
N VAL A 308 19.91 -2.03 -1.37
CA VAL A 308 19.69 -1.25 -2.59
C VAL A 308 20.24 0.17 -2.43
N ARG A 309 20.54 0.81 -3.55
CA ARG A 309 20.98 2.22 -3.61
C ARG A 309 19.90 3.07 -4.22
N PRO A 310 19.12 3.84 -3.41
CA PRO A 310 18.14 4.79 -3.92
C PRO A 310 18.85 6.00 -4.56
N GLY A 311 18.30 6.53 -5.66
CA GLY A 311 18.71 7.81 -6.25
C GLY A 311 19.95 7.79 -7.07
#